data_6756c66fda6f86d8697e6cb42d1e24d8
#
_entry.id   6756c66fda6f86d8697e6cb42d1e24d8
#
_cell.length_a   1.000
_cell.length_b   1.000
_cell.length_c   1.000
_cell.angle_alpha   90.00
_cell.angle_beta   90.00
_cell.angle_gamma   90.00
#
_symmetry.space_group_name_H-M   'P 1'
#
loop_
_entity.id
_entity.type
_entity.pdbx_description
1 polymer ?
#
loop_
_entity_poly.entity_id
_entity_poly.type
_entity_poly.pdbx_seq_one_letter_code
_entity_poly.pdbx_strand_id
1 'polypeptide(L)'
;MVKLKRFDLRSPDEMEQFNTYFIEYLAEVCDEEEYQDNIREMHDDELNSQMIAQTLRTDNPYFIMKILLDGEYVGFVSYAYNQKSCRGFINNLFVRNCFRRAGVGAKALMLAEANVKALGGTLMELVPVDGVEGFYLRNGYEAVRMNADHEAVYAKSL
;
A
#
# COMPACT_ATOMS: atom_id res chain seq x y z
N MET A 1 12.95 -12.16 9.33
CA MET A 1 12.74 -10.75 9.68
C MET A 1 12.11 -10.02 8.52
N VAL A 2 11.07 -9.27 8.78
CA VAL A 2 10.40 -8.45 7.74
C VAL A 2 11.08 -7.08 7.65
N LYS A 3 11.32 -6.63 6.41
CA LYS A 3 11.86 -5.29 6.12
C LYS A 3 11.08 -4.67 4.99
N LEU A 4 11.04 -3.34 4.94
CA LEU A 4 10.54 -2.57 3.81
C LEU A 4 11.73 -1.95 3.07
N LYS A 5 11.71 -2.06 1.74
CA LYS A 5 12.66 -1.40 0.86
C LYS A 5 11.89 -0.63 -0.21
N ARG A 6 12.24 0.63 -0.41
CA ARG A 6 11.60 1.44 -1.43
C ARG A 6 11.92 0.91 -2.84
N PHE A 7 10.89 0.82 -3.70
CA PHE A 7 11.10 0.60 -5.12
C PHE A 7 11.66 1.85 -5.78
N ASP A 8 12.65 1.67 -6.64
CA ASP A 8 13.03 2.71 -7.62
C ASP A 8 12.33 2.41 -8.94
N LEU A 9 11.15 3.00 -9.12
CA LEU A 9 10.34 2.75 -10.31
C LEU A 9 10.90 3.37 -11.60
N ARG A 10 11.99 4.14 -11.50
CA ARG A 10 12.76 4.58 -12.68
C ARG A 10 13.56 3.43 -13.28
N SER A 11 13.85 2.41 -12.49
CA SER A 11 14.49 1.18 -12.95
C SER A 11 13.46 0.28 -13.65
N PRO A 12 13.65 -0.09 -14.93
CA PRO A 12 12.74 -1.02 -15.62
C PRO A 12 12.60 -2.36 -14.90
N ASP A 13 13.67 -2.87 -14.31
CA ASP A 13 13.67 -4.15 -13.59
C ASP A 13 12.81 -4.06 -12.30
N GLU A 14 12.92 -2.99 -11.55
CA GLU A 14 12.12 -2.79 -10.34
C GLU A 14 10.65 -2.50 -10.67
N MET A 15 10.37 -1.77 -11.75
CA MET A 15 9.02 -1.56 -12.24
C MET A 15 8.38 -2.89 -12.63
N GLU A 16 9.11 -3.77 -13.31
CA GLU A 16 8.62 -5.10 -13.66
C GLU A 16 8.35 -5.96 -12.43
N GLN A 17 9.22 -5.95 -11.44
CA GLN A 17 9.01 -6.65 -10.17
C GLN A 17 7.73 -6.17 -9.47
N PHE A 18 7.53 -4.88 -9.39
CA PHE A 18 6.32 -4.29 -8.81
C PHE A 18 5.07 -4.71 -9.59
N ASN A 19 5.10 -4.56 -10.92
CA ASN A 19 3.95 -4.88 -11.78
C ASN A 19 3.56 -6.35 -11.68
N THR A 20 4.51 -7.28 -11.56
CA THR A 20 4.23 -8.70 -11.42
C THR A 20 3.33 -8.98 -10.21
N TYR A 21 3.65 -8.43 -9.04
CA TYR A 21 2.84 -8.63 -7.85
C TYR A 21 1.60 -7.75 -7.81
N PHE A 22 1.64 -6.60 -8.45
CA PHE A 22 0.47 -5.74 -8.57
C PHE A 22 -0.62 -6.41 -9.42
N ILE A 23 -0.25 -7.11 -10.48
CA ILE A 23 -1.19 -7.91 -11.28
C ILE A 23 -1.81 -9.03 -10.43
N GLU A 24 -1.01 -9.75 -9.64
CA GLU A 24 -1.55 -10.77 -8.71
C GLU A 24 -2.54 -10.15 -7.71
N TYR A 25 -2.22 -8.99 -7.16
CA TYR A 25 -3.09 -8.24 -6.25
C TYR A 25 -4.41 -7.88 -6.93
N LEU A 26 -4.36 -7.30 -8.13
CA LEU A 26 -5.56 -6.90 -8.88
C LEU A 26 -6.47 -8.11 -9.18
N ALA A 27 -5.89 -9.25 -9.50
CA ALA A 27 -6.65 -10.48 -9.75
C ALA A 27 -7.41 -10.98 -8.51
N GLU A 28 -6.94 -10.66 -7.30
CA GLU A 28 -7.60 -11.02 -6.05
C GLU A 28 -8.70 -10.05 -5.63
N VAL A 29 -8.53 -8.74 -5.90
CA VAL A 29 -9.38 -7.69 -5.30
C VAL A 29 -10.34 -7.02 -6.29
N CYS A 30 -10.11 -7.13 -7.60
CA CYS A 30 -10.91 -6.51 -8.64
C CYS A 30 -11.87 -7.49 -9.28
N ASP A 31 -13.04 -7.00 -9.73
CA ASP A 31 -13.85 -7.72 -10.71
C ASP A 31 -13.16 -7.69 -12.10
N GLU A 32 -13.72 -8.39 -13.08
CA GLU A 32 -13.08 -8.50 -14.40
C GLU A 32 -12.96 -7.15 -15.12
N GLU A 33 -13.95 -6.28 -15.01
CA GLU A 33 -13.93 -4.96 -15.64
C GLU A 33 -12.86 -4.07 -15.01
N GLU A 34 -12.86 -3.98 -13.68
CA GLU A 34 -11.85 -3.24 -12.92
C GLU A 34 -10.45 -3.76 -13.19
N TYR A 35 -10.28 -5.09 -13.25
CA TYR A 35 -9.01 -5.72 -13.57
C TYR A 35 -8.49 -5.29 -14.93
N GLN A 36 -9.33 -5.36 -15.97
CA GLN A 36 -8.92 -4.96 -17.33
C GLN A 36 -8.61 -3.47 -17.43
N ASP A 37 -9.37 -2.62 -16.73
CA ASP A 37 -9.11 -1.17 -16.69
C ASP A 37 -7.76 -0.86 -16.05
N ASN A 38 -7.45 -1.48 -14.92
CA ASN A 38 -6.17 -1.32 -14.25
C ASN A 38 -4.99 -1.82 -15.09
N ILE A 39 -5.16 -2.96 -15.79
CA ILE A 39 -4.13 -3.48 -16.69
C ILE A 39 -3.84 -2.49 -17.83
N ARG A 40 -4.88 -1.87 -18.40
CA ARG A 40 -4.70 -0.82 -19.42
C ARG A 40 -3.94 0.39 -18.87
N GLU A 41 -4.29 0.85 -17.67
CA GLU A 41 -3.62 1.97 -17.02
C GLU A 41 -2.14 1.69 -16.73
N MET A 42 -1.80 0.45 -16.39
CA MET A 42 -0.41 0.05 -16.17
C MET A 42 0.48 0.19 -17.42
N HIS A 43 -0.12 0.18 -18.60
CA HIS A 43 0.58 0.38 -19.87
C HIS A 43 0.53 1.83 -20.38
N ASP A 44 -0.06 2.75 -19.62
CA ASP A 44 -0.11 4.17 -19.95
C ASP A 44 1.14 4.88 -19.45
N ASP A 45 1.97 5.34 -20.37
CA ASP A 45 3.26 5.98 -20.06
C ASP A 45 3.11 7.28 -19.26
N GLU A 46 2.04 8.04 -19.49
CA GLU A 46 1.79 9.28 -18.75
C GLU A 46 1.42 8.98 -17.29
N LEU A 47 0.53 8.02 -17.05
CA LEU A 47 0.14 7.61 -15.71
C LEU A 47 1.34 7.03 -14.94
N ASN A 48 2.18 6.24 -15.59
CA ASN A 48 3.42 5.71 -15.01
C ASN A 48 4.39 6.83 -14.64
N SER A 49 4.54 7.84 -15.51
CA SER A 49 5.39 9.00 -15.22
C SER A 49 4.87 9.81 -14.04
N GLN A 50 3.56 9.99 -13.93
CA GLN A 50 2.92 10.67 -12.79
C GLN A 50 3.14 9.90 -11.48
N MET A 51 2.98 8.58 -11.50
CA MET A 51 3.23 7.73 -10.34
C MET A 51 4.69 7.81 -9.88
N ILE A 52 5.64 7.73 -10.81
CA ILE A 52 7.07 7.87 -10.51
C ILE A 52 7.33 9.24 -9.87
N ALA A 53 6.78 10.31 -10.44
CA ALA A 53 6.94 11.67 -9.90
C ALA A 53 6.40 11.78 -8.47
N GLN A 54 5.26 11.17 -8.16
CA GLN A 54 4.72 11.16 -6.81
C GLN A 54 5.65 10.46 -5.81
N THR A 55 6.30 9.37 -6.22
CA THR A 55 7.26 8.64 -5.35
C THR A 55 8.53 9.43 -5.09
N LEU A 56 8.83 10.46 -5.88
CA LEU A 56 10.03 11.29 -5.74
C LEU A 56 9.77 12.60 -5.00
N ARG A 57 8.52 12.90 -4.64
CA ARG A 57 8.16 14.14 -3.91
C ARG A 57 8.72 14.09 -2.49
N THR A 58 9.17 15.26 -2.01
CA THR A 58 9.59 15.46 -0.63
C THR A 58 8.48 16.02 0.26
N ASP A 59 7.52 16.75 -0.34
CA ASP A 59 6.28 17.17 0.31
C ASP A 59 5.15 16.19 -0.05
N ASN A 60 4.30 15.84 0.90
CA ASN A 60 3.25 14.84 0.71
C ASN A 60 3.75 13.59 -0.03
N PRO A 61 4.77 12.90 0.50
CA PRO A 61 5.40 11.79 -0.20
C PRO A 61 4.46 10.60 -0.39
N TYR A 62 4.65 9.89 -1.50
CA TYR A 62 4.02 8.62 -1.79
C TYR A 62 5.07 7.51 -1.79
N PHE A 63 4.81 6.46 -1.05
CA PHE A 63 5.74 5.34 -0.88
C PHE A 63 5.18 4.09 -1.54
N ILE A 64 5.99 3.45 -2.36
CA ILE A 64 5.74 2.09 -2.85
C ILE A 64 6.90 1.24 -2.35
N MET A 65 6.61 0.35 -1.40
CA MET A 65 7.63 -0.38 -0.65
C MET A 65 7.54 -1.86 -0.95
N LYS A 66 8.67 -2.45 -1.24
CA LYS A 66 8.87 -3.88 -1.33
C LYS A 66 8.86 -4.48 0.07
N ILE A 67 8.08 -5.53 0.31
CA ILE A 67 8.13 -6.31 1.55
C ILE A 67 9.13 -7.44 1.36
N LEU A 68 10.14 -7.47 2.20
CA LEU A 68 11.17 -8.50 2.21
C LEU A 68 11.03 -9.35 3.48
N LEU A 69 10.98 -10.66 3.31
CA LEU A 69 11.05 -11.64 4.40
C LEU A 69 12.37 -12.40 4.26
N ASP A 70 13.29 -12.17 5.21
CA ASP A 70 14.64 -12.74 5.19
C ASP A 70 15.36 -12.53 3.85
N GLY A 71 15.15 -11.34 3.23
CA GLY A 71 15.74 -10.95 1.96
C GLY A 71 14.95 -11.37 0.73
N GLU A 72 13.91 -12.18 0.85
CA GLU A 72 13.06 -12.60 -0.25
C GLU A 72 11.90 -11.60 -0.46
N TYR A 73 11.63 -11.24 -1.72
CA TYR A 73 10.51 -10.38 -2.09
C TYR A 73 9.19 -11.15 -2.03
N VAL A 74 8.32 -10.77 -1.09
CA VAL A 74 7.09 -11.52 -0.77
C VAL A 74 5.81 -10.71 -0.92
N GLY A 75 5.90 -9.40 -1.18
CA GLY A 75 4.73 -8.54 -1.30
C GLY A 75 5.11 -7.07 -1.38
N PHE A 76 4.11 -6.20 -1.35
CA PHE A 76 4.31 -4.76 -1.35
C PHE A 76 3.30 -4.04 -0.47
N VAL A 77 3.65 -2.85 -0.04
CA VAL A 77 2.75 -1.90 0.62
C VAL A 77 2.96 -0.53 0.01
N SER A 78 1.85 0.15 -0.32
CA SER A 78 1.90 1.53 -0.78
C SER A 78 1.09 2.42 0.14
N TYR A 79 1.63 3.60 0.44
CA TYR A 79 0.99 4.56 1.34
C TYR A 79 1.46 5.98 1.04
N ALA A 80 0.59 6.92 1.37
CA ALA A 80 0.86 8.34 1.25
C ALA A 80 0.95 9.00 2.63
N TYR A 81 1.63 10.12 2.71
CA TYR A 81 1.64 10.98 3.89
C TYR A 81 1.31 12.42 3.49
N ASN A 82 0.38 13.03 4.19
CA ASN A 82 0.01 14.43 4.01
C ASN A 82 0.54 15.24 5.20
N GLN A 83 1.52 16.11 4.93
CA GLN A 83 2.18 16.92 5.96
C GLN A 83 1.22 17.91 6.64
N LYS A 84 0.29 18.48 5.88
CA LYS A 84 -0.64 19.49 6.39
C LYS A 84 -1.62 18.91 7.41
N SER A 85 -2.13 17.73 7.14
CA SER A 85 -3.09 17.05 8.02
C SER A 85 -2.42 16.10 9.02
N CYS A 86 -1.12 15.84 8.88
CA CYS A 86 -0.34 14.85 9.66
C CYS A 86 -0.95 13.45 9.57
N ARG A 87 -1.49 13.07 8.41
CA ARG A 87 -2.17 11.79 8.19
C ARG A 87 -1.47 10.96 7.14
N GLY A 88 -1.29 9.67 7.46
CA GLY A 88 -0.94 8.67 6.48
C GLY A 88 -2.18 7.98 5.93
N PHE A 89 -2.07 7.43 4.73
CA PHE A 89 -3.13 6.63 4.11
C PHE A 89 -2.51 5.42 3.42
N ILE A 90 -2.94 4.22 3.82
CA ILE A 90 -2.55 2.97 3.15
C ILE A 90 -3.42 2.80 1.91
N ASN A 91 -2.80 2.74 0.74
CA ASN A 91 -3.51 2.47 -0.52
C ASN A 91 -3.62 0.97 -0.80
N ASN A 92 -2.50 0.25 -0.66
CA ASN A 92 -2.45 -1.18 -0.94
C ASN A 92 -1.55 -1.88 0.07
N LEU A 93 -1.93 -3.08 0.47
CA LEU A 93 -1.09 -4.00 1.21
C LEU A 93 -1.32 -5.41 0.66
N PHE A 94 -0.29 -6.00 0.10
CA PHE A 94 -0.34 -7.30 -0.52
C PHE A 94 0.82 -8.17 -0.05
N VAL A 95 0.51 -9.38 0.39
CA VAL A 95 1.48 -10.44 0.66
C VAL A 95 1.07 -11.64 -0.18
N ARG A 96 2.00 -12.23 -0.91
CA ARG A 96 1.72 -13.41 -1.73
C ARG A 96 1.13 -14.53 -0.88
N ASN A 97 0.20 -15.26 -1.44
CA ASN A 97 -0.62 -16.24 -0.73
C ASN A 97 0.22 -17.26 0.08
N CYS A 98 1.32 -17.76 -0.49
CA CYS A 98 2.18 -18.75 0.15
C CYS A 98 2.95 -18.20 1.38
N PHE A 99 3.00 -16.88 1.57
CA PHE A 99 3.67 -16.24 2.71
C PHE A 99 2.67 -15.64 3.73
N ARG A 100 1.37 -15.86 3.54
CA ARG A 100 0.33 -15.37 4.46
C ARG A 100 0.25 -16.21 5.72
N ARG A 101 -0.45 -15.66 6.74
CA ARG A 101 -0.69 -16.28 8.06
C ARG A 101 0.56 -16.50 8.91
N ALA A 102 1.67 -15.86 8.56
CA ALA A 102 2.93 -15.85 9.31
C ALA A 102 3.24 -14.47 9.92
N GLY A 103 2.26 -13.56 9.95
CA GLY A 103 2.42 -12.23 10.52
C GLY A 103 3.17 -11.24 9.63
N VAL A 104 3.47 -11.58 8.39
CA VAL A 104 4.23 -10.71 7.46
C VAL A 104 3.49 -9.42 7.18
N GLY A 105 2.20 -9.49 6.88
CA GLY A 105 1.37 -8.31 6.60
C GLY A 105 1.27 -7.37 7.80
N ALA A 106 1.06 -7.91 9.00
CA ALA A 106 1.02 -7.13 10.24
C ALA A 106 2.35 -6.41 10.51
N LYS A 107 3.46 -7.09 10.30
CA LYS A 107 4.80 -6.49 10.44
C LYS A 107 5.07 -5.40 9.40
N ALA A 108 4.69 -5.62 8.14
CA ALA A 108 4.81 -4.62 7.09
C ALA A 108 3.97 -3.38 7.40
N LEU A 109 2.74 -3.57 7.89
CA LEU A 109 1.86 -2.49 8.31
C LEU A 109 2.49 -1.66 9.44
N MET A 110 3.03 -2.32 10.47
CA MET A 110 3.73 -1.64 11.57
C MET A 110 4.93 -0.82 11.09
N LEU A 111 5.68 -1.32 10.12
CA LEU A 111 6.83 -0.59 9.56
C LEU A 111 6.38 0.65 8.76
N ALA A 112 5.29 0.54 8.00
CA ALA A 112 4.69 1.69 7.31
C ALA A 112 4.20 2.75 8.32
N GLU A 113 3.51 2.31 9.39
CA GLU A 113 3.07 3.18 10.49
C GLU A 113 4.26 3.90 11.15
N ALA A 114 5.33 3.16 11.43
CA ALA A 114 6.55 3.73 12.02
C ALA A 114 7.20 4.79 11.12
N ASN A 115 7.21 4.55 9.80
CA ASN A 115 7.70 5.53 8.83
C ASN A 115 6.85 6.81 8.82
N VAL A 116 5.54 6.68 8.77
CA VAL A 116 4.62 7.83 8.81
C VAL A 116 4.77 8.60 10.13
N LYS A 117 4.87 7.90 11.25
CA LYS A 117 5.12 8.52 12.56
C LYS A 117 6.45 9.29 12.59
N ALA A 118 7.50 8.73 12.03
CA ALA A 118 8.82 9.39 11.93
C ALA A 118 8.77 10.67 11.09
N LEU A 119 7.85 10.76 10.12
CA LEU A 119 7.62 11.96 9.32
C LEU A 119 6.76 13.02 10.03
N GLY A 120 6.22 12.71 11.19
CA GLY A 120 5.34 13.59 11.97
C GLY A 120 3.87 13.20 11.91
N GLY A 121 3.54 12.05 11.34
CA GLY A 121 2.17 11.56 11.26
C GLY A 121 1.60 11.16 12.62
N THR A 122 0.33 11.51 12.84
CA THR A 122 -0.39 11.21 14.09
C THR A 122 -1.51 10.21 13.90
N LEU A 123 -1.87 9.93 12.65
CA LEU A 123 -2.98 9.06 12.30
C LEU A 123 -2.66 8.30 11.00
N MET A 124 -2.99 7.02 10.97
CA MET A 124 -2.99 6.23 9.73
C MET A 124 -4.42 5.85 9.40
N GLU A 125 -4.82 6.09 8.15
CA GLU A 125 -6.14 5.77 7.64
C GLU A 125 -6.06 4.79 6.47
N LEU A 126 -7.14 4.07 6.22
CA LEU A 126 -7.30 3.20 5.05
C LEU A 126 -8.79 2.87 4.82
N VAL A 127 -9.08 2.40 3.61
CA VAL A 127 -10.35 1.76 3.29
C VAL A 127 -10.06 0.29 3.02
N PRO A 128 -10.46 -0.64 3.90
CA PRO A 128 -10.17 -2.05 3.70
C PRO A 128 -10.93 -2.62 2.50
N VAL A 129 -10.28 -3.54 1.80
CA VAL A 129 -10.97 -4.39 0.81
C VAL A 129 -11.99 -5.25 1.54
N ASP A 130 -13.14 -5.48 0.91
CA ASP A 130 -14.20 -6.31 1.49
C ASP A 130 -13.68 -7.69 1.91
N GLY A 131 -14.01 -8.07 3.13
CA GLY A 131 -13.63 -9.36 3.70
C GLY A 131 -12.31 -9.37 4.48
N VAL A 132 -11.52 -8.27 4.47
CA VAL A 132 -10.25 -8.18 5.21
C VAL A 132 -10.30 -7.22 6.40
N GLU A 133 -11.46 -6.70 6.75
CA GLU A 133 -11.66 -5.77 7.86
C GLU A 133 -11.10 -6.33 9.19
N GLY A 134 -11.30 -7.61 9.42
CA GLY A 134 -10.81 -8.29 10.63
C GLY A 134 -9.30 -8.20 10.82
N PHE A 135 -8.53 -8.22 9.73
CA PHE A 135 -7.09 -8.02 9.79
C PHE A 135 -6.73 -6.65 10.36
N TYR A 136 -7.38 -5.60 9.88
CA TYR A 136 -7.11 -4.24 10.35
C TYR A 136 -7.61 -4.01 11.77
N LEU A 137 -8.78 -4.56 12.13
CA LEU A 137 -9.29 -4.51 13.50
C LEU A 137 -8.30 -5.13 14.49
N ARG A 138 -7.73 -6.29 14.15
CA ARG A 138 -6.72 -6.97 15.00
C ARG A 138 -5.41 -6.16 15.10
N ASN A 139 -5.15 -5.28 14.17
CA ASN A 139 -3.96 -4.42 14.16
C ASN A 139 -4.21 -3.01 14.71
N GLY A 140 -5.34 -2.80 15.40
CA GLY A 140 -5.63 -1.58 16.14
C GLY A 140 -6.37 -0.50 15.36
N TYR A 141 -6.90 -0.82 14.19
CA TYR A 141 -7.73 0.09 13.41
C TYR A 141 -9.19 -0.02 13.81
N GLU A 142 -9.91 1.09 13.69
CA GLU A 142 -11.35 1.18 13.96
C GLU A 142 -12.03 1.95 12.83
N ALA A 143 -13.27 1.58 12.51
CA ALA A 143 -14.09 2.34 11.57
C ALA A 143 -14.44 3.71 12.20
N VAL A 144 -14.14 4.80 11.51
CA VAL A 144 -14.29 6.17 12.06
C VAL A 144 -15.29 7.03 11.29
N ARG A 145 -15.51 6.77 10.02
CA ARG A 145 -16.48 7.50 9.19
C ARG A 145 -16.75 6.78 7.88
N MET A 146 -17.75 7.25 7.15
CA MET A 146 -18.00 6.91 5.75
C MET A 146 -17.39 7.98 4.84
N ASN A 147 -16.78 7.58 3.73
CA ASN A 147 -16.32 8.52 2.70
C ASN A 147 -17.43 8.87 1.71
N ALA A 148 -17.12 9.71 0.70
CA ALA A 148 -18.08 10.12 -0.32
C ALA A 148 -18.60 8.95 -1.17
N ASP A 149 -17.85 7.88 -1.29
CA ASP A 149 -18.21 6.67 -2.04
C ASP A 149 -18.96 5.63 -1.18
N HIS A 150 -19.41 6.04 0.02
CA HIS A 150 -20.09 5.18 1.00
C HIS A 150 -19.25 3.99 1.49
N GLU A 151 -17.94 4.14 1.52
CA GLU A 151 -17.02 3.16 2.07
C GLU A 151 -16.60 3.54 3.49
N ALA A 152 -16.46 2.57 4.38
CA ALA A 152 -16.00 2.79 5.74
C ALA A 152 -14.50 3.08 5.76
N VAL A 153 -14.11 4.22 6.30
CA VAL A 153 -12.71 4.58 6.55
C VAL A 153 -12.31 4.08 7.93
N TYR A 154 -11.22 3.34 7.98
CA TYR A 154 -10.62 2.83 9.22
C TYR A 154 -9.40 3.67 9.58
N ALA A 155 -9.18 3.89 10.86
CA ALA A 155 -8.06 4.70 11.35
C ALA A 155 -7.43 4.11 12.60
N LYS A 156 -6.16 4.44 12.78
CA LYS A 156 -5.35 4.10 13.95
C LYS A 156 -4.50 5.32 14.34
N SER A 157 -4.51 5.69 15.62
CA SER A 157 -3.58 6.68 16.17
C SER A 157 -2.17 6.12 16.24
N LEU A 158 -1.20 6.95 15.87
CA LEU A 158 0.22 6.58 15.84
C LEU A 158 0.99 7.07 17.05
#